data_47d8a3b1e5c2d58a8cd9c62448173fad
#
_entry.id   47d8a3b1e5c2d58a8cd9c62448173fad
#
_cell.length_a   1.000
_cell.length_b   1.000
_cell.length_c   1.000
_cell.angle_alpha   90.00
_cell.angle_beta   90.00
_cell.angle_gamma   90.00
#
_symmetry.space_group_name_H-M   'P 1'
#
loop_
_entity.id
_entity.type
_entity.pdbx_description
1 polymer ?
#
loop_
_entity_poly.entity_id
_entity_poly.type
_entity_poly.pdbx_seq_one_letter_code
_entity_poly.pdbx_strand_id
1 'polypeptide(L)'
;MQKKEYEVEIGGKKLTAIFSDLADQAHGSVMLKYGETIVLATACMSKDKQAGLGFFNLTVDYAEKFYATGKILGSQYVRREGKPSTEAILASRVIDRTLRPLFDQKLRHAVQVIVTVIACDDNDPAMLAVNAASLAQIGRAHV
;
A
#
# COMPACT_ATOMS: atom_id res chain seq x y z
N MET A 1 5.09 14.97 16.38
CA MET A 1 4.36 14.03 15.52
C MET A 1 3.16 14.75 14.96
N GLN A 2 3.19 15.19 13.71
CA GLN A 2 2.02 15.79 13.07
C GLN A 2 1.14 14.66 12.55
N LYS A 3 -0.08 14.58 13.05
CA LYS A 3 -1.08 13.60 12.65
C LYS A 3 -2.29 14.35 12.09
N LYS A 4 -2.69 14.03 10.86
CA LYS A 4 -3.92 14.52 10.25
C LYS A 4 -4.85 13.34 10.00
N GLU A 5 -6.07 13.44 10.46
CA GLU A 5 -7.08 12.40 10.30
C GLU A 5 -8.26 12.95 9.48
N TYR A 6 -8.73 12.13 8.56
CA TYR A 6 -9.91 12.40 7.76
C TYR A 6 -10.85 11.20 7.88
N GLU A 7 -12.09 11.44 8.18
CA GLU A 7 -13.11 10.40 8.37
C GLU A 7 -14.24 10.56 7.36
N VAL A 8 -14.68 9.43 6.82
CA VAL A 8 -15.85 9.32 5.94
C VAL A 8 -16.61 8.05 6.33
N GLU A 9 -17.91 8.13 6.37
CA GLU A 9 -18.78 6.98 6.61
C GLU A 9 -19.16 6.31 5.28
N ILE A 10 -18.84 5.03 5.11
CA ILE A 10 -19.15 4.25 3.91
C ILE A 10 -19.74 2.92 4.35
N GLY A 11 -20.96 2.61 3.87
CA GLY A 11 -21.60 1.32 4.17
C GLY A 11 -21.85 1.05 5.66
N GLY A 12 -22.11 2.11 6.44
CA GLY A 12 -22.36 2.00 7.88
C GLY A 12 -21.13 1.78 8.75
N LYS A 13 -19.92 1.84 8.15
CA LYS A 13 -18.63 1.79 8.85
C LYS A 13 -17.82 3.03 8.56
N LYS A 14 -16.99 3.44 9.53
CA LYS A 14 -16.07 4.56 9.35
C LYS A 14 -14.84 4.14 8.57
N LEU A 15 -14.53 4.89 7.51
CA LEU A 15 -13.26 4.87 6.83
C LEU A 15 -12.44 6.04 7.34
N THR A 16 -11.29 5.77 7.96
CA THR A 16 -10.40 6.79 8.52
C THR A 16 -9.07 6.78 7.81
N ALA A 17 -8.69 7.88 7.20
CA ALA A 17 -7.37 8.08 6.61
C ALA A 17 -6.48 8.85 7.57
N ILE A 18 -5.35 8.26 7.95
CA ILE A 18 -4.40 8.79 8.92
C ILE A 18 -3.09 9.09 8.19
N PHE A 19 -2.76 10.36 8.08
CA PHE A 19 -1.47 10.84 7.59
C PHE A 19 -0.58 11.16 8.78
N SER A 20 0.57 10.49 8.88
CA SER A 20 1.48 10.65 10.01
C SER A 20 2.94 10.50 9.57
N ASP A 21 3.85 10.91 10.43
CA ASP A 21 5.31 10.82 10.23
C ASP A 21 5.86 9.41 10.50
N LEU A 22 5.02 8.38 10.63
CA LEU A 22 5.44 7.00 10.95
C LEU A 22 6.33 6.38 9.86
N ALA A 23 6.14 6.78 8.61
CA ALA A 23 6.94 6.33 7.48
C ALA A 23 7.64 7.52 6.81
N ASP A 24 8.40 8.27 7.60
CA ASP A 24 9.03 9.54 7.19
C ASP A 24 10.06 9.41 6.07
N GLN A 25 10.63 8.22 5.87
CA GLN A 25 11.54 7.95 4.75
C GLN A 25 10.83 7.74 3.41
N ALA A 26 9.51 7.47 3.43
CA ALA A 26 8.73 7.39 2.21
C ALA A 26 8.34 8.78 1.70
N HIS A 27 8.21 8.94 0.37
CA HIS A 27 7.76 10.20 -0.21
C HIS A 27 6.29 10.48 0.08
N GLY A 28 5.47 9.45 0.21
CA GLY A 28 4.09 9.53 0.66
C GLY A 28 3.73 8.31 1.49
N SER A 29 2.93 8.50 2.53
CA SER A 29 2.44 7.41 3.36
C SER A 29 1.06 7.73 3.89
N VAL A 30 0.24 6.71 4.01
CA VAL A 30 -1.09 6.79 4.63
C VAL A 30 -1.41 5.48 5.32
N MET A 31 -1.99 5.58 6.49
CA MET A 31 -2.64 4.45 7.16
C MET A 31 -4.14 4.61 6.98
N LEU A 32 -4.77 3.59 6.42
CA LEU A 32 -6.21 3.57 6.17
C LEU A 32 -6.86 2.52 7.06
N LYS A 33 -7.86 2.93 7.83
CA LYS A 33 -8.62 2.08 8.72
C LYS A 33 -10.08 2.00 8.25
N TYR A 34 -10.62 0.78 8.16
CA TYR A 34 -12.03 0.52 7.88
C TYR A 34 -12.56 -0.56 8.80
N GLY A 35 -13.40 -0.19 9.75
CA GLY A 35 -13.71 -1.07 10.87
C GLY A 35 -12.43 -1.38 11.68
N GLU A 36 -12.10 -2.64 11.85
CA GLU A 36 -10.86 -3.07 12.51
C GLU A 36 -9.76 -3.47 11.50
N THR A 37 -10.05 -3.44 10.19
CA THR A 37 -9.03 -3.67 9.15
C THR A 37 -8.19 -2.42 8.96
N ILE A 38 -6.87 -2.57 9.03
CA ILE A 38 -5.90 -1.47 8.90
C ILE A 38 -4.84 -1.84 7.87
N VAL A 39 -4.61 -0.96 6.92
CA VAL A 39 -3.53 -1.07 5.94
C VAL A 39 -2.63 0.16 5.97
N LEU A 40 -1.34 -0.04 5.81
CA LEU A 40 -0.35 1.02 5.63
C LEU A 40 0.12 0.99 4.18
N ALA A 41 -0.06 2.09 3.46
CA ALA A 41 0.49 2.27 2.13
C ALA A 41 1.61 3.30 2.16
N THR A 42 2.70 2.98 1.47
CA THR A 42 3.85 3.86 1.27
C THR A 42 4.18 3.96 -0.20
N ALA A 43 4.55 5.14 -0.66
CA ALA A 43 4.95 5.40 -2.04
C ALA A 43 6.32 6.10 -2.08
N CYS A 44 7.20 5.57 -2.91
CA CYS A 44 8.53 6.12 -3.15
C CYS A 44 8.78 6.28 -4.65
N MET A 45 9.49 7.33 -5.04
CA MET A 45 9.91 7.58 -6.41
C MET A 45 11.43 7.78 -6.45
N SER A 46 12.11 7.18 -7.43
CA SER A 46 13.56 7.38 -7.60
C SER A 46 13.87 8.82 -7.99
N LYS A 47 15.00 9.33 -7.52
CA LYS A 47 15.51 10.66 -7.91
C LYS A 47 16.04 10.65 -9.34
N ASP A 48 16.66 9.55 -9.76
CA ASP A 48 17.32 9.42 -11.04
C ASP A 48 16.37 8.89 -12.11
N LYS A 49 16.48 9.46 -13.31
CA LYS A 49 15.78 8.93 -14.48
C LYS A 49 16.46 7.65 -14.94
N GLN A 50 15.68 6.63 -15.18
CA GLN A 50 16.14 5.38 -15.76
C GLN A 50 16.30 5.54 -17.28
N ALA A 51 17.52 5.88 -17.72
CA ALA A 51 17.83 5.98 -19.13
C ALA A 51 17.73 4.61 -19.82
N GLY A 52 17.10 4.56 -20.99
CA GLY A 52 17.01 3.35 -21.82
C GLY A 52 15.74 2.50 -21.59
N LEU A 53 14.90 2.82 -20.62
CA LEU A 53 13.59 2.14 -20.46
C LEU A 53 12.55 2.78 -21.38
N GLY A 54 11.94 1.95 -22.22
CA GLY A 54 10.86 2.36 -23.12
C GLY A 54 9.47 2.41 -22.45
N PHE A 55 9.38 2.08 -21.15
CA PHE A 55 8.11 1.95 -20.41
C PHE A 55 8.19 2.63 -19.03
N PHE A 56 7.02 2.88 -18.43
CA PHE A 56 6.90 3.38 -17.06
C PHE A 56 7.14 2.25 -16.04
N ASN A 57 8.14 2.42 -15.19
CA ASN A 57 8.51 1.44 -14.19
C ASN A 57 7.73 1.67 -12.88
N LEU A 58 6.61 0.99 -12.74
CA LEU A 58 5.81 0.94 -11.51
C LEU A 58 5.94 -0.45 -10.89
N THR A 59 6.34 -0.52 -9.64
CA THR A 59 6.37 -1.75 -8.83
C THR A 59 5.37 -1.61 -7.69
N VAL A 60 4.47 -2.57 -7.56
CA VAL A 60 3.49 -2.62 -6.48
C VAL A 60 3.65 -3.91 -5.71
N ASP A 61 3.90 -3.78 -4.41
CA ASP A 61 4.01 -4.89 -3.48
C ASP A 61 2.85 -4.85 -2.48
N TYR A 62 2.17 -5.98 -2.33
CA TYR A 62 1.13 -6.16 -1.32
C TYR A 62 1.57 -7.24 -0.34
N ALA A 63 1.74 -6.86 0.91
CA ALA A 63 2.28 -7.72 1.96
C ALA A 63 1.20 -8.06 2.99
N GLU A 64 0.81 -9.32 3.01
CA GLU A 64 0.00 -9.91 4.08
C GLU A 64 0.93 -10.50 5.14
N LYS A 65 0.63 -10.24 6.40
CA LYS A 65 1.43 -10.68 7.53
C LYS A 65 0.59 -11.50 8.50
N PHE A 66 1.13 -12.59 9.03
CA PHE A 66 0.42 -13.44 9.99
C PHE A 66 -0.02 -12.67 11.23
N TYR A 67 0.77 -11.70 11.68
CA TYR A 67 0.39 -10.88 12.84
C TYR A 67 -0.87 -10.04 12.62
N ALA A 68 -1.23 -9.74 11.36
CA ALA A 68 -2.43 -8.97 11.04
C ALA A 68 -3.72 -9.68 11.50
N THR A 69 -3.70 -11.00 11.58
CA THR A 69 -4.80 -11.82 12.10
C THR A 69 -4.54 -12.33 13.51
N GLY A 70 -3.54 -11.79 14.21
CA GLY A 70 -3.14 -12.23 15.55
C GLY A 70 -2.51 -13.62 15.59
N LYS A 71 -2.07 -14.15 14.44
CA LYS A 71 -1.47 -15.47 14.33
C LYS A 71 0.06 -15.37 14.25
N ILE A 72 0.72 -16.41 14.75
CA ILE A 72 2.17 -16.59 14.64
C ILE A 72 2.42 -17.75 13.67
N LEU A 73 3.41 -17.61 12.81
CA LEU A 73 3.82 -18.69 11.92
C LEU A 73 4.24 -19.92 12.73
N GLY A 74 3.47 -21.00 12.61
CA GLY A 74 3.53 -22.16 13.51
C GLY A 74 4.55 -23.23 13.15
N SER A 75 5.49 -22.99 12.24
CA SER A 75 6.49 -23.99 11.88
C SER A 75 7.72 -23.91 12.78
N GLN A 76 8.14 -25.06 13.30
CA GLN A 76 9.38 -25.19 14.07
C GLN A 76 10.63 -24.80 13.26
N TYR A 77 10.60 -24.99 11.95
CA TYR A 77 11.74 -24.77 11.07
C TYR A 77 11.66 -23.48 10.25
N VAL A 78 10.45 -23.01 9.94
CA VAL A 78 10.22 -21.79 9.15
C VAL A 78 9.72 -20.69 10.07
N ARG A 79 10.61 -19.78 10.44
CA ARG A 79 10.31 -18.65 11.35
C ARG A 79 10.07 -17.33 10.63
N ARG A 80 10.23 -17.30 9.31
CA ARG A 80 10.03 -16.10 8.49
C ARG A 80 8.95 -16.35 7.46
N GLU A 81 8.13 -15.35 7.23
CA GLU A 81 7.22 -15.35 6.11
C GLU A 81 8.04 -15.39 4.82
N GLY A 82 7.74 -16.38 3.99
CA GLY A 82 8.46 -16.61 2.74
C GLY A 82 7.87 -15.80 1.58
N LYS A 83 7.59 -16.49 0.48
CA LYS A 83 7.01 -15.89 -0.71
C LYS A 83 5.58 -15.40 -0.43
N PRO A 84 5.13 -14.31 -1.08
CA PRO A 84 3.75 -13.86 -0.99
C PRO A 84 2.78 -14.94 -1.48
N SER A 85 1.57 -14.97 -0.91
CA SER A 85 0.51 -15.86 -1.35
C SER A 85 0.06 -15.53 -2.78
N THR A 86 -0.60 -16.47 -3.45
CA THR A 86 -1.19 -16.23 -4.77
C THR A 86 -2.21 -15.09 -4.72
N GLU A 87 -2.99 -15.01 -3.64
CA GLU A 87 -3.97 -13.96 -3.41
C GLU A 87 -3.31 -12.58 -3.25
N ALA A 88 -2.21 -12.52 -2.49
CA ALA A 88 -1.43 -11.29 -2.35
C ALA A 88 -0.85 -10.81 -3.70
N ILE A 89 -0.40 -11.73 -4.55
CA ILE A 89 0.09 -11.40 -5.89
C ILE A 89 -1.07 -10.87 -6.76
N LEU A 90 -2.25 -11.47 -6.68
CA LEU A 90 -3.41 -10.99 -7.42
C LEU A 90 -3.85 -9.61 -6.93
N ALA A 91 -3.89 -9.39 -5.62
CA ALA A 91 -4.18 -8.08 -5.04
C ALA A 91 -3.19 -7.01 -5.51
N SER A 92 -1.88 -7.30 -5.50
CA SER A 92 -0.87 -6.35 -6.01
C SER A 92 -1.08 -6.00 -7.48
N ARG A 93 -1.51 -6.97 -8.31
CA ARG A 93 -1.84 -6.74 -9.73
C ARG A 93 -3.08 -5.87 -9.92
N VAL A 94 -4.10 -6.03 -9.08
CA VAL A 94 -5.29 -5.17 -9.10
C VAL A 94 -4.91 -3.74 -8.77
N ILE A 95 -4.10 -3.55 -7.72
CA ILE A 95 -3.59 -2.22 -7.33
C ILE A 95 -2.78 -1.61 -8.47
N ASP A 96 -1.82 -2.34 -9.04
CA ASP A 96 -0.99 -1.86 -10.17
C ASP A 96 -1.86 -1.43 -11.35
N ARG A 97 -2.83 -2.27 -11.75
CA ARG A 97 -3.70 -1.98 -12.89
C ARG A 97 -4.59 -0.76 -12.67
N THR A 98 -5.00 -0.53 -11.43
CA THR A 98 -5.82 0.64 -11.06
C THR A 98 -4.98 1.93 -11.05
N LEU A 99 -3.75 1.85 -10.56
CA LEU A 99 -2.89 3.03 -10.39
C LEU A 99 -2.13 3.42 -11.68
N ARG A 100 -1.69 2.45 -12.45
CA ARG A 100 -0.86 2.66 -13.65
C ARG A 100 -1.44 3.67 -14.65
N PRO A 101 -2.74 3.69 -14.97
CA PRO A 101 -3.32 4.67 -15.88
C PRO A 101 -3.33 6.11 -15.34
N LEU A 102 -3.20 6.29 -14.02
CA LEU A 102 -3.20 7.60 -13.38
C LEU A 102 -1.86 8.33 -13.52
N PHE A 103 -0.80 7.60 -13.86
CA PHE A 103 0.52 8.18 -14.08
C PHE A 103 0.74 8.55 -15.56
N ASP A 104 1.56 9.59 -15.78
CA ASP A 104 2.07 9.88 -17.11
C ASP A 104 2.97 8.71 -17.57
N GLN A 105 2.57 8.05 -18.66
CA GLN A 105 3.32 6.94 -19.26
C GLN A 105 4.71 7.34 -19.79
N LYS A 106 4.98 8.63 -19.92
CA LYS A 106 6.30 9.17 -20.29
C LYS A 106 7.25 9.30 -19.11
N LEU A 107 6.75 9.13 -17.88
CA LEU A 107 7.57 9.16 -16.66
C LEU A 107 8.64 8.07 -16.72
N ARG A 108 9.91 8.43 -16.50
CA ARG A 108 11.05 7.51 -16.52
C ARG A 108 11.72 7.37 -15.16
N HIS A 109 11.01 7.69 -14.10
CA HIS A 109 11.41 7.42 -12.73
C HIS A 109 10.79 6.10 -12.26
N ALA A 110 11.55 5.32 -11.50
CA ALA A 110 10.97 4.14 -10.85
C ALA A 110 10.05 4.59 -9.71
N VAL A 111 8.84 4.09 -9.71
CA VAL A 111 7.87 4.31 -8.63
C VAL A 111 7.61 2.97 -7.95
N GLN A 112 7.74 2.95 -6.64
CA GLN A 112 7.44 1.78 -5.82
C GLN A 112 6.32 2.12 -4.84
N VAL A 113 5.31 1.28 -4.80
CA VAL A 113 4.21 1.35 -3.85
C VAL A 113 4.19 0.06 -3.04
N ILE A 114 4.26 0.18 -1.73
CA ILE A 114 4.19 -0.97 -0.83
C ILE A 114 2.96 -0.79 0.04
N VAL A 115 2.09 -1.79 0.05
CA VAL A 115 0.93 -1.85 0.93
C VAL A 115 1.10 -3.01 1.89
N THR A 116 1.05 -2.72 3.18
CA THR A 116 1.19 -3.72 4.24
C THR A 116 -0.10 -3.79 5.05
N VAL A 117 -0.65 -4.98 5.18
CA VAL A 117 -1.81 -5.24 6.05
C VAL A 117 -1.32 -5.31 7.49
N ILE A 118 -1.77 -4.37 8.33
CA ILE A 118 -1.38 -4.27 9.75
C ILE A 118 -2.34 -5.05 10.63
N ALA A 119 -3.65 -4.92 10.36
CA ALA A 119 -4.69 -5.65 11.04
C ALA A 119 -5.77 -6.05 10.04
N CYS A 120 -6.36 -7.22 10.21
CA CYS A 120 -7.40 -7.76 9.35
C CYS A 120 -8.55 -8.29 10.20
N ASP A 121 -9.74 -7.84 9.85
CA ASP A 121 -11.04 -8.27 10.38
C ASP A 121 -11.83 -8.96 9.24
N ASP A 122 -13.13 -9.01 9.32
CA ASP A 122 -14.04 -9.57 8.31
C ASP A 122 -14.05 -8.80 6.97
N ASN A 123 -13.44 -7.62 6.91
CA ASN A 123 -13.39 -6.81 5.70
C ASN A 123 -12.20 -7.20 4.83
N ASP A 124 -12.42 -7.28 3.51
CA ASP A 124 -11.34 -7.57 2.55
C ASP A 124 -10.30 -6.43 2.53
N PRO A 125 -9.06 -6.69 2.97
CA PRO A 125 -8.01 -5.69 2.98
C PRO A 125 -7.54 -5.29 1.58
N ALA A 126 -7.78 -6.10 0.53
CA ALA A 126 -7.33 -5.79 -0.83
C ALA A 126 -8.06 -4.57 -1.40
N MET A 127 -9.37 -4.44 -1.15
CA MET A 127 -10.13 -3.27 -1.59
C MET A 127 -9.69 -1.99 -0.85
N LEU A 128 -9.38 -2.13 0.44
CA LEU A 128 -8.85 -1.02 1.24
C LEU A 128 -7.45 -0.62 0.76
N ALA A 129 -6.65 -1.59 0.36
CA ALA A 129 -5.30 -1.40 -0.16
C ALA A 129 -5.25 -0.54 -1.43
N VAL A 130 -6.21 -0.71 -2.36
CA VAL A 130 -6.31 0.12 -3.58
C VAL A 130 -6.49 1.60 -3.20
N ASN A 131 -7.42 1.88 -2.29
CA ASN A 131 -7.68 3.25 -1.84
C ASN A 131 -6.48 3.83 -1.07
N ALA A 132 -5.86 3.04 -0.20
CA ALA A 132 -4.67 3.45 0.55
C ALA A 132 -3.50 3.76 -0.38
N ALA A 133 -3.25 2.91 -1.39
CA ALA A 133 -2.20 3.12 -2.37
C ALA A 133 -2.43 4.39 -3.19
N SER A 134 -3.67 4.67 -3.59
CA SER A 134 -4.05 5.91 -4.28
C SER A 134 -3.79 7.14 -3.41
N LEU A 135 -4.22 7.11 -2.15
CA LEU A 135 -4.02 8.22 -1.21
C LEU A 135 -2.54 8.48 -0.89
N ALA A 136 -1.73 7.42 -0.77
CA ALA A 136 -0.30 7.56 -0.53
C ALA A 136 0.44 8.29 -1.68
N GLN A 137 -0.09 8.21 -2.91
CA GLN A 137 0.48 8.86 -4.09
C GLN A 137 0.09 10.33 -4.22
N ILE A 138 -1.10 10.72 -3.75
CA ILE A 138 -1.60 12.11 -3.87
C ILE A 138 -0.66 13.11 -3.15
N GLY A 139 0.06 12.69 -2.14
CA GLY A 139 0.89 13.58 -1.34
C GLY A 139 2.15 14.12 -2.06
N ARG A 140 2.75 13.39 -3.00
CA ARG A 140 4.02 13.79 -3.66
C ARG A 140 4.32 13.17 -5.03
N ALA A 141 3.58 12.20 -5.49
CA ALA A 141 3.85 11.56 -6.78
C ALA A 141 3.17 12.24 -7.98
N HIS A 142 2.38 13.27 -7.73
CA HIS A 142 1.70 14.09 -8.74
C HIS A 142 2.32 15.49 -8.92
N VAL A 143 3.60 15.66 -8.58
CA VAL A 143 4.31 16.91 -8.86
C VAL A 143 5.21 16.75 -10.05
#